data_74b4df25655f96b3c389c690c68f00d4
#
_entry.id   74b4df25655f96b3c389c690c68f00d4
#
_cell.length_a   1.000
_cell.length_b   1.000
_cell.length_c   1.000
_cell.angle_alpha   90.00
_cell.angle_beta   90.00
_cell.angle_gamma   90.00
#
_symmetry.space_group_name_H-M   'P 1'
#
loop_
_entity.id
_entity.type
_entity.pdbx_description
1 polymer ?
#
loop_
_entity_poly.entity_id
_entity_poly.type
_entity_poly.pdbx_seq_one_letter_code
_entity_poly.pdbx_strand_id
1 'polypeptide(L)'
;DHGEPGMDHSKRPLNLDFSLNQQRFRGASILCARKNFGCGSSREHAPWALEDFGFRVIIAPSFADIFYNNCFKNGLLPVVLSESDVDAIFHAVAAFPGFELLVDLPAQTIAFADQSRVMHFEVDSFRKDCLVHGYDEIGLTLRHSEVIREFEAKRHQAQPWLKA
;
A
#
# COMPACT_ATOMS: atom_id res chain seq x y z
N ASP A 1 21.80 -1.24 -2.96
CA ASP A 1 23.13 -0.94 -2.41
C ASP A 1 24.09 -2.08 -2.66
N HIS A 2 25.37 -1.73 -2.90
CA HIS A 2 26.48 -2.66 -2.84
C HIS A 2 27.30 -2.37 -1.59
N GLY A 3 27.74 -3.39 -0.85
CA GLY A 3 28.59 -3.20 0.33
C GLY A 3 28.71 -4.46 1.18
N GLU A 4 29.74 -4.48 2.04
CA GLU A 4 30.01 -5.58 2.95
C GLU A 4 29.04 -5.58 4.14
N PRO A 5 28.72 -6.75 4.73
CA PRO A 5 27.93 -6.84 5.95
C PRO A 5 28.54 -5.96 7.07
N GLY A 6 27.67 -5.17 7.73
CA GLY A 6 28.09 -4.24 8.78
C GLY A 6 28.60 -2.87 8.30
N MET A 7 28.73 -2.65 7.01
CA MET A 7 29.05 -1.32 6.48
C MET A 7 27.87 -0.37 6.68
N ASP A 8 28.15 0.86 7.09
CA ASP A 8 27.17 1.94 7.21
C ASP A 8 26.43 2.13 5.87
N HIS A 9 25.11 2.01 5.91
CA HIS A 9 24.26 2.08 4.72
C HIS A 9 24.40 3.43 3.98
N SER A 10 24.65 4.54 4.68
CA SER A 10 24.86 5.86 4.08
C SER A 10 26.11 5.95 3.21
N LYS A 11 27.05 5.04 3.38
CA LYS A 11 28.32 4.97 2.64
C LYS A 11 28.33 3.92 1.54
N ARG A 12 27.24 3.16 1.39
CA ARG A 12 27.13 2.13 0.36
C ARG A 12 26.84 2.75 -1.01
N PRO A 13 27.56 2.36 -2.05
CA PRO A 13 27.24 2.81 -3.40
C PRO A 13 25.87 2.26 -3.82
N LEU A 14 25.07 3.11 -4.48
CA LEU A 14 23.77 2.70 -5.01
C LEU A 14 23.97 1.71 -6.18
N ASN A 15 23.17 0.66 -6.18
CA ASN A 15 23.05 -0.22 -7.32
C ASN A 15 22.14 0.45 -8.36
N LEU A 16 22.71 0.99 -9.43
CA LEU A 16 21.99 1.69 -10.50
C LEU A 16 21.19 0.75 -11.40
N ASP A 17 21.46 -0.56 -11.38
CA ASP A 17 20.66 -1.56 -12.09
C ASP A 17 19.34 -1.84 -11.40
N PHE A 18 19.23 -1.47 -10.12
CA PHE A 18 17.99 -1.61 -9.38
C PHE A 18 17.01 -0.50 -9.76
N SER A 19 15.84 -0.88 -10.25
CA SER A 19 14.84 0.05 -10.82
C SER A 19 14.54 1.25 -9.91
N LEU A 20 14.41 1.05 -8.59
CA LEU A 20 14.09 2.14 -7.67
C LEU A 20 15.21 3.16 -7.47
N ASN A 21 16.44 2.84 -7.87
CA ASN A 21 17.57 3.77 -7.84
C ASN A 21 17.75 4.55 -9.16
N GLN A 22 16.99 4.20 -10.19
CA GLN A 22 17.09 4.89 -11.48
C GLN A 22 16.42 6.27 -11.40
N GLN A 23 17.11 7.27 -11.95
CA GLN A 23 16.65 8.67 -11.96
C GLN A 23 15.25 8.84 -12.56
N ARG A 24 14.92 8.03 -13.58
CA ARG A 24 13.61 8.08 -14.26
C ARG A 24 12.42 7.72 -13.37
N PHE A 25 12.64 7.02 -12.26
CA PHE A 25 11.60 6.61 -11.31
C PHE A 25 11.65 7.39 -10.01
N ARG A 26 12.48 8.42 -9.93
CA ARG A 26 12.61 9.24 -8.73
C ARG A 26 11.29 9.94 -8.40
N GLY A 27 10.81 9.78 -7.17
CA GLY A 27 9.54 10.36 -6.72
C GLY A 27 8.30 9.59 -7.15
N ALA A 28 8.46 8.40 -7.75
CA ALA A 28 7.31 7.56 -8.09
C ALA A 28 6.53 7.14 -6.84
N SER A 29 5.22 7.34 -6.85
CA SER A 29 4.28 6.96 -5.80
C SER A 29 3.45 5.72 -6.15
N ILE A 30 3.56 5.22 -7.38
CA ILE A 30 2.87 4.03 -7.87
C ILE A 30 3.91 2.99 -8.27
N LEU A 31 3.81 1.80 -7.70
CA LEU A 31 4.63 0.65 -8.05
C LEU A 31 3.82 -0.32 -8.92
N CYS A 32 4.31 -0.61 -10.12
CA CYS A 32 3.73 -1.64 -10.98
C CYS A 32 4.60 -2.91 -10.92
N ALA A 33 3.96 -4.04 -10.67
CA ALA A 33 4.64 -5.31 -10.50
C ALA A 33 3.96 -6.44 -11.28
N ARG A 34 4.63 -7.58 -11.38
CA ARG A 34 4.10 -8.81 -11.98
C ARG A 34 3.32 -9.62 -10.94
N LYS A 35 2.70 -10.71 -11.38
CA LYS A 35 1.87 -11.58 -10.55
C LYS A 35 2.60 -12.12 -9.31
N ASN A 36 1.80 -12.48 -8.32
CA ASN A 36 2.24 -13.01 -7.03
C ASN A 36 3.18 -12.05 -6.27
N PHE A 37 2.90 -10.74 -6.36
CA PHE A 37 3.72 -9.74 -5.68
C PHE A 37 3.59 -9.86 -4.15
N GLY A 38 4.71 -9.67 -3.45
CA GLY A 38 4.76 -9.78 -1.99
C GLY A 38 4.92 -11.22 -1.45
N CYS A 39 5.12 -12.23 -2.31
CA CYS A 39 5.26 -13.64 -1.90
C CYS A 39 6.54 -13.95 -1.08
N GLY A 40 7.53 -13.05 -1.09
CA GLY A 40 8.79 -13.23 -0.38
C GLY A 40 8.74 -12.97 1.13
N SER A 41 7.68 -12.38 1.65
CA SER A 41 7.59 -12.02 3.06
C SER A 41 6.16 -12.09 3.59
N SER A 42 5.99 -12.77 4.73
CA SER A 42 4.75 -12.78 5.51
C SER A 42 4.74 -11.76 6.65
N ARG A 43 5.63 -10.76 6.63
CA ARG A 43 5.78 -9.75 7.68
C ARG A 43 5.33 -8.38 7.19
N GLU A 44 4.85 -7.55 8.11
CA GLU A 44 4.42 -6.17 7.82
C GLU A 44 5.57 -5.24 7.40
N HIS A 45 6.81 -5.59 7.66
CA HIS A 45 7.98 -4.82 7.22
C HIS A 45 8.06 -4.64 5.69
N ALA A 46 7.45 -5.55 4.91
CA ALA A 46 7.47 -5.41 3.46
C ALA A 46 6.61 -4.22 2.96
N PRO A 47 5.32 -4.05 3.37
CA PRO A 47 4.58 -2.83 3.05
C PRO A 47 5.19 -1.58 3.70
N TRP A 48 5.72 -1.63 4.93
CA TRP A 48 6.41 -0.48 5.54
C TRP A 48 7.56 0.03 4.68
N ALA A 49 8.41 -0.87 4.19
CA ALA A 49 9.52 -0.49 3.32
C ALA A 49 9.06 0.22 2.03
N LEU A 50 7.91 -0.16 1.47
CA LEU A 50 7.35 0.48 0.29
C LEU A 50 6.72 1.84 0.64
N GLU A 51 6.04 1.94 1.77
CA GLU A 51 5.47 3.18 2.26
C GLU A 51 6.57 4.22 2.57
N ASP A 52 7.61 3.81 3.31
CA ASP A 52 8.77 4.64 3.64
C ASP A 52 9.50 5.13 2.38
N PHE A 53 9.53 4.30 1.32
CA PHE A 53 10.10 4.70 0.03
C PHE A 53 9.25 5.77 -0.67
N GLY A 54 7.97 5.89 -0.35
CA GLY A 54 7.04 6.88 -0.88
C GLY A 54 5.91 6.29 -1.74
N PHE A 55 5.82 4.99 -1.88
CA PHE A 55 4.70 4.38 -2.61
C PHE A 55 3.38 4.53 -1.83
N ARG A 56 2.29 4.68 -2.59
CA ARG A 56 0.91 4.76 -2.07
C ARG A 56 0.01 3.75 -2.77
N VAL A 57 0.34 3.38 -3.99
CA VAL A 57 -0.42 2.42 -4.79
C VAL A 57 0.52 1.35 -5.33
N ILE A 58 0.08 0.11 -5.29
CA ILE A 58 0.80 -1.03 -5.85
C ILE A 58 -0.13 -1.73 -6.82
N ILE A 59 0.26 -1.85 -8.08
CA ILE A 59 -0.54 -2.46 -9.15
C ILE A 59 0.10 -3.78 -9.54
N ALA A 60 -0.66 -4.88 -9.51
CA ALA A 60 -0.18 -6.18 -9.95
C ALA A 60 -1.34 -7.08 -10.40
N PRO A 61 -1.10 -8.12 -11.22
CA PRO A 61 -2.13 -9.08 -11.58
C PRO A 61 -2.58 -9.96 -10.41
N SER A 62 -1.72 -10.17 -9.41
CA SER A 62 -2.06 -10.86 -8.17
C SER A 62 -1.03 -10.56 -7.09
N PHE A 63 -1.43 -10.77 -5.84
CA PHE A 63 -0.63 -10.57 -4.65
C PHE A 63 -0.62 -11.83 -3.78
N ALA A 64 0.39 -11.97 -2.94
CA ALA A 64 0.34 -12.90 -1.83
C ALA A 64 -0.65 -12.39 -0.77
N ASP A 65 -1.49 -13.26 -0.23
CA ASP A 65 -2.63 -12.90 0.64
C ASP A 65 -2.22 -12.08 1.86
N ILE A 66 -1.16 -12.51 2.56
CA ILE A 66 -0.67 -11.81 3.76
C ILE A 66 -0.19 -10.40 3.39
N PHE A 67 0.57 -10.26 2.31
CA PHE A 67 1.06 -8.97 1.84
C PHE A 67 -0.10 -8.04 1.45
N TYR A 68 -1.08 -8.56 0.69
CA TYR A 68 -2.27 -7.82 0.28
C TYR A 68 -3.05 -7.25 1.48
N ASN A 69 -3.28 -8.09 2.49
CA ASN A 69 -3.97 -7.66 3.70
C ASN A 69 -3.16 -6.63 4.50
N ASN A 70 -1.86 -6.81 4.61
CA ASN A 70 -0.99 -5.88 5.33
C ASN A 70 -0.86 -4.52 4.63
N CYS A 71 -0.98 -4.45 3.30
CA CYS A 71 -1.02 -3.17 2.58
C CYS A 71 -2.16 -2.28 3.09
N PHE A 72 -3.38 -2.81 3.17
CA PHE A 72 -4.54 -2.02 3.65
C PHE A 72 -4.38 -1.54 5.09
N LYS A 73 -3.78 -2.35 5.97
CA LYS A 73 -3.52 -1.96 7.36
C LYS A 73 -2.54 -0.79 7.48
N ASN A 74 -1.66 -0.65 6.50
CA ASN A 74 -0.62 0.37 6.45
C ASN A 74 -0.93 1.51 5.47
N GLY A 75 -2.17 1.67 5.05
CA GLY A 75 -2.58 2.79 4.19
C GLY A 75 -2.09 2.70 2.74
N LEU A 76 -1.59 1.55 2.30
CA LEU A 76 -1.24 1.28 0.90
C LEU A 76 -2.43 0.69 0.17
N LEU A 77 -2.65 1.13 -1.07
CA LEU A 77 -3.69 0.59 -1.96
C LEU A 77 -3.11 -0.47 -2.91
N PRO A 78 -3.30 -1.78 -2.64
CA PRO A 78 -2.98 -2.81 -3.61
C PRO A 78 -4.13 -2.95 -4.61
N VAL A 79 -3.83 -2.76 -5.89
CA VAL A 79 -4.78 -2.85 -6.99
C VAL A 79 -4.50 -4.09 -7.83
N VAL A 80 -5.54 -4.91 -8.00
CA VAL A 80 -5.50 -6.06 -8.92
C VAL A 80 -6.04 -5.63 -10.28
N LEU A 81 -5.23 -5.78 -11.32
CA LEU A 81 -5.62 -5.57 -12.71
C LEU A 81 -5.33 -6.84 -13.54
N SER A 82 -5.93 -6.93 -14.72
CA SER A 82 -5.61 -8.01 -15.66
C SER A 82 -4.12 -7.98 -16.07
N GLU A 83 -3.56 -9.14 -16.44
CA GLU A 83 -2.18 -9.19 -16.96
C GLU A 83 -2.00 -8.28 -18.18
N SER A 84 -3.03 -8.19 -19.04
CA SER A 84 -3.00 -7.32 -20.22
C SER A 84 -2.98 -5.82 -19.88
N ASP A 85 -3.67 -5.41 -18.82
CA ASP A 85 -3.65 -4.02 -18.35
C ASP A 85 -2.31 -3.67 -17.72
N VAL A 86 -1.77 -4.58 -16.91
CA VAL A 86 -0.43 -4.43 -16.34
C VAL A 86 0.63 -4.36 -17.43
N ASP A 87 0.55 -5.20 -18.49
CA ASP A 87 1.46 -5.13 -19.64
C ASP A 87 1.36 -3.78 -20.36
N ALA A 88 0.15 -3.26 -20.55
CA ALA A 88 -0.04 -1.95 -21.17
C ALA A 88 0.64 -0.83 -20.33
N ILE A 89 0.53 -0.89 -19.01
CA ILE A 89 1.23 0.06 -18.11
C ILE A 89 2.75 -0.08 -18.28
N PHE A 90 3.29 -1.31 -18.28
CA PHE A 90 4.73 -1.51 -18.46
C PHE A 90 5.23 -0.97 -19.81
N HIS A 91 4.49 -1.19 -20.89
CA HIS A 91 4.83 -0.67 -22.21
C HIS A 91 4.82 0.87 -22.23
N ALA A 92 3.82 1.50 -21.63
CA ALA A 92 3.72 2.95 -21.54
C ALA A 92 4.87 3.55 -20.71
N VAL A 93 5.17 2.96 -19.54
CA VAL A 93 6.30 3.36 -18.69
C VAL A 93 7.64 3.21 -19.42
N ALA A 94 7.80 2.15 -20.22
CA ALA A 94 9.04 1.95 -21.00
C ALA A 94 9.18 2.99 -22.12
N ALA A 95 8.08 3.31 -22.81
CA ALA A 95 8.07 4.22 -23.95
C ALA A 95 8.20 5.71 -23.54
N PHE A 96 7.63 6.10 -22.41
CA PHE A 96 7.53 7.50 -22.01
C PHE A 96 8.16 7.73 -20.63
N PRO A 97 9.36 8.35 -20.56
CA PRO A 97 9.94 8.81 -19.29
C PRO A 97 8.98 9.81 -18.59
N GLY A 98 8.75 9.62 -17.30
CA GLY A 98 7.80 10.45 -16.54
C GLY A 98 6.32 10.12 -16.79
N PHE A 99 6.03 8.91 -17.28
CA PHE A 99 4.66 8.45 -17.48
C PHE A 99 3.86 8.47 -16.15
N GLU A 100 2.68 9.04 -16.18
CA GLU A 100 1.81 9.21 -15.01
C GLU A 100 0.50 8.45 -15.15
N LEU A 101 0.02 7.95 -14.02
CA LEU A 101 -1.29 7.35 -13.85
C LEU A 101 -2.12 8.18 -12.87
N LEU A 102 -3.39 8.37 -13.18
CA LEU A 102 -4.38 8.91 -12.26
C LEU A 102 -5.13 7.76 -11.60
N VAL A 103 -5.04 7.65 -10.28
CA VAL A 103 -5.76 6.64 -9.49
C VAL A 103 -6.86 7.31 -8.68
N ASP A 104 -8.10 6.93 -8.94
CA ASP A 104 -9.28 7.40 -8.22
C ASP A 104 -9.87 6.23 -7.42
N LEU A 105 -9.62 6.23 -6.11
CA LEU A 105 -10.13 5.19 -5.21
C LEU A 105 -11.64 5.26 -5.03
N PRO A 106 -12.27 6.42 -4.82
CA PRO A 106 -13.73 6.56 -4.81
C PRO A 106 -14.40 5.99 -6.06
N ALA A 107 -13.91 6.32 -7.25
CA ALA A 107 -14.44 5.82 -8.52
C ALA A 107 -13.95 4.41 -8.87
N GLN A 108 -12.91 3.91 -8.18
CA GLN A 108 -12.24 2.63 -8.45
C GLN A 108 -11.73 2.54 -9.90
N THR A 109 -11.05 3.60 -10.35
CA THR A 109 -10.49 3.69 -11.70
C THR A 109 -9.00 4.03 -11.67
N ILE A 110 -8.30 3.55 -12.68
CA ILE A 110 -6.94 3.97 -13.03
C ILE A 110 -6.96 4.45 -14.47
N ALA A 111 -6.52 5.65 -14.70
CA ALA A 111 -6.46 6.23 -16.04
C ALA A 111 -5.03 6.63 -16.40
N PHE A 112 -4.68 6.54 -17.67
CA PHE A 112 -3.52 7.22 -18.22
C PHE A 112 -3.74 8.74 -18.14
N ALA A 113 -2.67 9.52 -17.94
CA ALA A 113 -2.81 10.97 -17.78
C ALA A 113 -3.49 11.66 -18.98
N ASP A 114 -3.32 11.12 -20.18
CA ASP A 114 -3.96 11.58 -21.41
C ASP A 114 -5.40 11.05 -21.62
N GLN A 115 -5.94 10.30 -20.66
CA GLN A 115 -7.26 9.64 -20.71
C GLN A 115 -7.43 8.63 -21.86
N SER A 116 -6.36 8.25 -22.57
CA SER A 116 -6.43 7.29 -23.68
C SER A 116 -6.83 5.88 -23.23
N ARG A 117 -6.65 5.58 -21.96
CA ARG A 117 -7.04 4.29 -21.35
C ARG A 117 -7.55 4.51 -19.93
N VAL A 118 -8.68 3.90 -19.62
CA VAL A 118 -9.27 3.83 -18.28
C VAL A 118 -9.46 2.36 -17.93
N MET A 119 -9.01 1.97 -16.77
CA MET A 119 -9.10 0.62 -16.21
C MET A 119 -9.90 0.69 -14.91
N HIS A 120 -10.71 -0.34 -14.64
CA HIS A 120 -11.49 -0.45 -13.42
C HIS A 120 -10.88 -1.51 -12.52
N PHE A 121 -10.95 -1.28 -11.21
CA PHE A 121 -10.54 -2.24 -10.21
C PHE A 121 -11.58 -2.35 -9.11
N GLU A 122 -11.55 -3.46 -8.39
CA GLU A 122 -12.46 -3.69 -7.28
C GLU A 122 -11.70 -3.68 -5.95
N VAL A 123 -12.31 -3.06 -4.97
CA VAL A 123 -11.84 -3.04 -3.58
C VAL A 123 -13.06 -3.26 -2.69
N ASP A 124 -12.90 -4.09 -1.67
CA ASP A 124 -13.92 -4.28 -0.64
C ASP A 124 -14.35 -2.94 -0.03
N SER A 125 -15.65 -2.76 0.16
CA SER A 125 -16.24 -1.49 0.57
C SER A 125 -15.73 -1.00 1.93
N PHE A 126 -15.51 -1.90 2.88
CA PHE A 126 -14.97 -1.55 4.19
C PHE A 126 -13.51 -1.10 4.10
N ARG A 127 -12.68 -1.82 3.33
CA ARG A 127 -11.28 -1.44 3.09
C ARG A 127 -11.16 -0.10 2.38
N LYS A 128 -12.05 0.15 1.41
CA LYS A 128 -12.15 1.43 0.71
C LYS A 128 -12.47 2.56 1.69
N ASP A 129 -13.47 2.37 2.56
CA ASP A 129 -13.86 3.36 3.57
C ASP A 129 -12.68 3.66 4.52
N CYS A 130 -11.97 2.64 4.99
CA CYS A 130 -10.78 2.81 5.82
C CYS A 130 -9.70 3.64 5.14
N LEU A 131 -9.37 3.34 3.88
CA LEU A 131 -8.34 4.08 3.14
C LEU A 131 -8.75 5.54 2.85
N VAL A 132 -10.01 5.76 2.45
CA VAL A 132 -10.53 7.10 2.12
C VAL A 132 -10.51 8.01 3.34
N HIS A 133 -10.83 7.48 4.53
CA HIS A 133 -10.91 8.25 5.77
C HIS A 133 -9.65 8.16 6.65
N GLY A 134 -8.67 7.36 6.26
CA GLY A 134 -7.44 7.15 7.03
C GLY A 134 -7.68 6.41 8.36
N TYR A 135 -8.65 5.49 8.40
CA TYR A 135 -8.93 4.71 9.59
C TYR A 135 -7.98 3.52 9.70
N ASP A 136 -7.25 3.47 10.80
CA ASP A 136 -6.56 2.27 11.27
C ASP A 136 -7.45 1.45 12.24
N GLU A 137 -6.95 0.32 12.71
CA GLU A 137 -7.68 -0.55 13.65
C GLU A 137 -8.01 0.19 14.97
N ILE A 138 -7.16 1.10 15.40
CA ILE A 138 -7.36 1.92 16.61
C ILE A 138 -8.43 2.97 16.35
N GLY A 139 -8.34 3.69 15.24
CA GLY A 139 -9.32 4.70 14.84
C GLY A 139 -10.73 4.13 14.70
N LEU A 140 -10.85 2.93 14.14
CA LEU A 140 -12.14 2.20 14.07
C LEU A 140 -12.70 1.90 15.45
N THR A 141 -11.87 1.45 16.39
CA THR A 141 -12.28 1.20 17.79
C THR A 141 -12.69 2.48 18.49
N LEU A 142 -11.96 3.58 18.30
CA LEU A 142 -12.24 4.88 18.92
C LEU A 142 -13.59 5.49 18.47
N ARG A 143 -14.12 5.10 17.33
CA ARG A 143 -15.49 5.49 16.91
C ARG A 143 -16.57 5.01 17.90
N HIS A 144 -16.27 3.96 18.67
CA HIS A 144 -17.16 3.40 19.69
C HIS A 144 -16.75 3.76 21.12
N SER A 145 -15.93 4.82 21.30
CA SER A 145 -15.35 5.19 22.59
C SER A 145 -16.38 5.43 23.69
N GLU A 146 -17.55 6.00 23.38
CA GLU A 146 -18.62 6.21 24.36
C GLU A 146 -19.22 4.89 24.84
N VAL A 147 -19.53 3.99 23.91
CA VAL A 147 -20.06 2.65 24.24
C VAL A 147 -19.06 1.85 25.07
N ILE A 148 -17.78 1.97 24.73
CA ILE A 148 -16.68 1.31 25.49
C ILE A 148 -16.62 1.87 26.91
N ARG A 149 -16.66 3.19 27.10
CA ARG A 149 -16.66 3.83 28.42
C ARG A 149 -17.86 3.42 29.28
N GLU A 150 -19.05 3.37 28.69
CA GLU A 150 -20.25 2.91 29.39
C GLU A 150 -20.13 1.44 29.83
N PHE A 151 -19.61 0.58 28.96
CA PHE A 151 -19.36 -0.81 29.28
C PHE A 151 -18.34 -0.94 30.42
N GLU A 152 -17.21 -0.24 30.34
CA GLU A 152 -16.18 -0.22 31.39
C GLU A 152 -16.72 0.26 32.72
N ALA A 153 -17.52 1.33 32.74
CA ALA A 153 -18.13 1.85 33.96
C ALA A 153 -19.05 0.83 34.64
N LYS A 154 -19.92 0.15 33.88
CA LYS A 154 -20.79 -0.92 34.37
C LYS A 154 -19.99 -2.11 34.90
N ARG A 155 -18.94 -2.50 34.14
CA ARG A 155 -18.08 -3.63 34.53
C ARG A 155 -17.29 -3.33 35.79
N HIS A 156 -16.74 -2.13 35.97
CA HIS A 156 -15.99 -1.75 37.16
C HIS A 156 -16.91 -1.62 38.41
N GLN A 157 -18.19 -1.31 38.24
CA GLN A 157 -19.16 -1.38 39.33
C GLN A 157 -19.45 -2.82 39.77
N ALA A 158 -19.63 -3.73 38.78
CA ALA A 158 -19.92 -5.13 39.06
C ALA A 158 -18.67 -5.91 39.54
N GLN A 159 -17.50 -5.51 39.15
CA GLN A 159 -16.21 -6.15 39.39
C GLN A 159 -15.15 -5.14 39.83
N PRO A 160 -15.23 -4.59 41.07
CA PRO A 160 -14.33 -3.51 41.51
C PRO A 160 -12.83 -3.86 41.51
N TRP A 161 -12.51 -5.14 41.62
CA TRP A 161 -11.11 -5.63 41.58
C TRP A 161 -10.44 -5.54 40.23
N LEU A 162 -11.16 -5.24 39.16
CA LEU A 162 -10.60 -4.98 37.85
C LEU A 162 -10.19 -3.52 37.62
N LYS A 163 -10.42 -2.65 38.59
CA LYS A 163 -10.04 -1.26 38.56
C LYS A 163 -8.58 -1.18 39.03
N ALA A 164 -7.64 -1.02 38.07
CA ALA A 164 -6.22 -0.76 38.36
C ALA A 164 -6.00 0.65 38.86
#